data_ebdfaf2ed60ec23e4698c21b9793e6ee
#
_entry.id   ebdfaf2ed60ec23e4698c21b9793e6ee
#
_cell.length_a   1.000
_cell.length_b   1.000
_cell.length_c   1.000
_cell.angle_alpha   90.00
_cell.angle_beta   90.00
_cell.angle_gamma   90.00
#
_symmetry.space_group_name_H-M   'P 1'
#
loop_
_entity.id
_entity.type
_entity.pdbx_description
1 polymer ?
#
loop_
_entity_poly.entity_id
_entity_poly.type
_entity_poly.pdbx_seq_one_letter_code
_entity_poly.pdbx_strand_id
1 'polypeptide(L)'
;NLNIAIVGAGATGVELSAELHHAARELNQYGFTEMRRDRLKITVVEAGPRILPALPERIAAAAHKELTKLGVDVRVATKVTSANENGLMLGDEELPADLMVWAAGIKAPDFLKDLAGLENNRLNQLLVLPTLQTTRDSQIYVIGDCAGCPLPDNKWVPPRAQSAHQMADHVAKNLIAALEGKPQSSYLYRDHGSLISLSRFGTVGSLMGNLVGGAMMIEGRIARMAYISLYRMHQVALH
;
A
#
# COMPACT_ATOMS: atom_id res chain seq x y z
N ASN A 1 -13.94 -24.82 9.69
CA ASN A 1 -12.76 -23.98 9.38
C ASN A 1 -13.24 -22.80 8.55
N LEU A 2 -12.64 -21.64 8.75
CA LEU A 2 -12.84 -20.47 7.92
C LEU A 2 -11.59 -20.29 7.04
N ASN A 3 -11.75 -20.45 5.73
CA ASN A 3 -10.68 -20.29 4.76
C ASN A 3 -10.76 -18.89 4.16
N ILE A 4 -9.71 -18.10 4.31
CA ILE A 4 -9.62 -16.75 3.75
C ILE A 4 -8.48 -16.72 2.72
N ALA A 5 -8.80 -16.33 1.50
CA ALA A 5 -7.82 -16.11 0.45
C ALA A 5 -7.63 -14.62 0.19
N ILE A 6 -6.37 -14.15 0.24
CA ILE A 6 -5.99 -12.77 -0.02
C ILE A 6 -5.17 -12.74 -1.29
N VAL A 7 -5.64 -12.04 -2.30
CA VAL A 7 -4.95 -11.87 -3.59
C VAL A 7 -4.12 -10.59 -3.56
N GLY A 8 -2.80 -10.75 -3.71
CA GLY A 8 -1.83 -9.68 -3.66
C GLY A 8 -1.11 -9.60 -2.31
N ALA A 9 0.20 -9.80 -2.34
CA ALA A 9 1.10 -9.73 -1.19
C ALA A 9 1.90 -8.42 -1.14
N GLY A 10 1.29 -7.31 -1.54
CA GLY A 10 1.74 -5.96 -1.21
C GLY A 10 1.55 -5.64 0.27
N ALA A 11 1.80 -4.39 0.68
CA ALA A 11 1.64 -3.95 2.07
C ALA A 11 0.26 -4.33 2.64
N THR A 12 -0.80 -4.00 1.93
CA THR A 12 -2.19 -4.25 2.35
C THR A 12 -2.47 -5.73 2.61
N GLY A 13 -2.11 -6.63 1.68
CA GLY A 13 -2.38 -8.06 1.85
C GLY A 13 -1.55 -8.68 2.98
N VAL A 14 -0.31 -8.26 3.13
CA VAL A 14 0.58 -8.72 4.21
C VAL A 14 0.09 -8.25 5.58
N GLU A 15 -0.24 -6.96 5.73
CA GLU A 15 -0.77 -6.40 6.98
C GLU A 15 -2.12 -7.02 7.35
N LEU A 16 -3.03 -7.14 6.38
CA LEU A 16 -4.35 -7.76 6.59
C LEU A 16 -4.23 -9.21 7.07
N SER A 17 -3.34 -10.00 6.46
CA SER A 17 -3.17 -11.41 6.85
C SER A 17 -2.72 -11.56 8.30
N ALA A 18 -1.84 -10.68 8.78
CA ALA A 18 -1.40 -10.66 10.17
C ALA A 18 -2.51 -10.16 11.11
N GLU A 19 -3.25 -9.12 10.70
CA GLU A 19 -4.31 -8.53 11.50
C GLU A 19 -5.49 -9.48 11.70
N LEU A 20 -5.86 -10.25 10.69
CA LEU A 20 -6.93 -11.26 10.79
C LEU A 20 -6.63 -12.33 11.85
N HIS A 21 -5.37 -12.76 11.98
CA HIS A 21 -4.96 -13.66 13.07
C HIS A 21 -5.09 -13.02 14.45
N HIS A 22 -4.79 -11.71 14.53
CA HIS A 22 -4.98 -10.97 15.77
C HIS A 22 -6.46 -10.80 16.09
N ALA A 23 -7.27 -10.38 15.13
CA ALA A 23 -8.71 -10.21 15.29
C ALA A 23 -9.41 -11.51 15.71
N ALA A 24 -9.08 -12.64 15.11
CA ALA A 24 -9.62 -13.93 15.49
C ALA A 24 -9.34 -14.27 16.97
N ARG A 25 -8.12 -13.97 17.43
CA ARG A 25 -7.75 -14.19 18.83
C ARG A 25 -8.51 -13.27 19.79
N GLU A 26 -8.66 -12.00 19.46
CA GLU A 26 -9.44 -11.05 20.28
C GLU A 26 -10.91 -11.47 20.32
N LEU A 27 -11.52 -11.78 19.19
CA LEU A 27 -12.91 -12.26 19.14
C LEU A 27 -13.13 -13.52 19.99
N ASN A 28 -12.16 -14.45 19.99
CA ASN A 28 -12.23 -15.63 20.86
C ASN A 28 -12.26 -15.25 22.34
N GLN A 29 -11.49 -14.23 22.78
CA GLN A 29 -11.47 -13.72 24.15
C GLN A 29 -12.81 -13.06 24.55
N TYR A 30 -13.55 -12.49 23.58
CA TYR A 30 -14.88 -11.93 23.76
C TYR A 30 -16.02 -12.96 23.67
N GLY A 31 -15.71 -14.26 23.67
CA GLY A 31 -16.71 -15.34 23.71
C GLY A 31 -17.12 -15.90 22.35
N PHE A 32 -16.53 -15.43 21.23
CA PHE A 32 -16.73 -16.03 19.91
C PHE A 32 -15.86 -17.29 19.76
N THR A 33 -16.23 -18.36 20.46
CA THR A 33 -15.41 -19.60 20.58
C THR A 33 -15.16 -20.28 19.23
N GLU A 34 -15.97 -20.01 18.22
CA GLU A 34 -15.76 -20.51 16.86
C GLU A 34 -14.61 -19.81 16.13
N MET A 35 -14.28 -18.58 16.53
CA MET A 35 -13.17 -17.79 15.99
C MET A 35 -11.83 -18.17 16.63
N ARG A 36 -11.48 -19.44 16.54
CA ARG A 36 -10.18 -19.93 17.05
C ARG A 36 -9.14 -19.90 15.94
N ARG A 37 -7.90 -19.65 16.34
CA ARG A 37 -6.75 -19.59 15.42
C ARG A 37 -6.56 -20.90 14.63
N ASP A 38 -6.81 -22.05 15.26
CA ASP A 38 -6.71 -23.36 14.65
C ASP A 38 -7.81 -23.65 13.61
N ARG A 39 -8.88 -22.85 13.62
CA ARG A 39 -9.97 -22.90 12.64
C ARG A 39 -9.84 -21.87 11.52
N LEU A 40 -8.96 -20.90 11.66
CA LEU A 40 -8.70 -19.87 10.66
C LEU A 40 -7.52 -20.29 9.78
N LYS A 41 -7.78 -20.46 8.49
CA LYS A 41 -6.77 -20.72 7.49
C LYS A 41 -6.68 -19.52 6.54
N ILE A 42 -5.54 -18.85 6.53
CA ILE A 42 -5.29 -17.70 5.66
C ILE A 42 -4.27 -18.10 4.61
N THR A 43 -4.61 -17.88 3.34
CA THR A 43 -3.71 -18.05 2.20
C THR A 43 -3.53 -16.70 1.52
N VAL A 44 -2.28 -16.27 1.34
CA VAL A 44 -1.92 -15.08 0.57
C VAL A 44 -1.34 -15.52 -0.77
N VAL A 45 -1.92 -15.06 -1.87
CA VAL A 45 -1.50 -15.42 -3.23
C VAL A 45 -0.88 -14.22 -3.92
N GLU A 46 0.35 -14.38 -4.43
CA GLU A 46 1.12 -13.33 -5.11
C GLU A 46 1.64 -13.82 -6.46
N ALA A 47 1.35 -13.07 -7.51
CA ALA A 47 1.78 -13.39 -8.86
C ALA A 47 3.30 -13.20 -9.05
N GLY A 48 3.89 -12.27 -8.31
CA GLY A 48 5.32 -12.01 -8.32
C GLY A 48 6.14 -13.07 -7.57
N PRO A 49 7.46 -13.06 -7.75
CA PRO A 49 8.35 -14.07 -7.15
C PRO A 49 8.54 -13.91 -5.63
N ARG A 50 8.05 -12.85 -5.02
CA ARG A 50 8.14 -12.59 -3.59
C ARG A 50 7.05 -11.65 -3.10
N ILE A 51 6.76 -11.68 -1.82
CA ILE A 51 5.90 -10.70 -1.17
C ILE A 51 6.59 -9.33 -1.08
N LEU A 52 5.83 -8.26 -0.86
CA LEU A 52 6.32 -6.88 -0.69
C LEU A 52 7.31 -6.46 -1.79
N PRO A 53 6.96 -6.58 -3.08
CA PRO A 53 7.91 -6.37 -4.19
C PRO A 53 8.51 -4.96 -4.22
N ALA A 54 7.81 -3.97 -3.67
CA ALA A 54 8.26 -2.59 -3.58
C ALA A 54 9.30 -2.33 -2.46
N LEU A 55 9.56 -3.31 -1.58
CA LEU A 55 10.49 -3.16 -0.48
C LEU A 55 11.79 -3.95 -0.72
N PRO A 56 12.88 -3.61 -0.02
CA PRO A 56 14.12 -4.39 -0.07
C PRO A 56 13.88 -5.87 0.27
N GLU A 57 14.61 -6.75 -0.40
CA GLU A 57 14.46 -8.20 -0.28
C GLU A 57 14.57 -8.70 1.16
N ARG A 58 15.50 -8.14 1.93
CA ARG A 58 15.70 -8.48 3.35
C ARG A 58 14.44 -8.22 4.18
N ILE A 59 13.72 -7.13 3.93
CA ILE A 59 12.45 -6.80 4.61
C ILE A 59 11.35 -7.77 4.18
N ALA A 60 11.26 -8.07 2.89
CA ALA A 60 10.31 -9.03 2.36
C ALA A 60 10.52 -10.43 2.96
N ALA A 61 11.78 -10.89 3.05
CA ALA A 61 12.12 -12.18 3.66
C ALA A 61 11.77 -12.23 5.16
N ALA A 62 12.03 -11.15 5.91
CA ALA A 62 11.66 -11.05 7.31
C ALA A 62 10.13 -11.12 7.50
N ALA A 63 9.38 -10.38 6.70
CA ALA A 63 7.91 -10.41 6.72
C ALA A 63 7.37 -11.80 6.36
N HIS A 64 7.91 -12.44 5.33
CA HIS A 64 7.52 -13.81 4.92
C HIS A 64 7.72 -14.80 6.08
N LYS A 65 8.88 -14.76 6.72
CA LYS A 65 9.18 -15.61 7.87
C LYS A 65 8.18 -15.42 9.02
N GLU A 66 7.79 -14.16 9.30
CA GLU A 66 6.80 -13.88 10.36
C GLU A 66 5.40 -14.38 9.96
N LEU A 67 4.96 -14.17 8.72
CA LEU A 67 3.68 -14.71 8.24
C LEU A 67 3.63 -16.23 8.32
N THR A 68 4.70 -16.91 7.93
CA THR A 68 4.81 -18.39 8.03
C THR A 68 4.71 -18.86 9.49
N LYS A 69 5.35 -18.16 10.44
CA LYS A 69 5.22 -18.46 11.88
C LYS A 69 3.78 -18.27 12.39
N LEU A 70 3.04 -17.33 11.80
CA LEU A 70 1.62 -17.14 12.11
C LEU A 70 0.73 -18.24 11.52
N GLY A 71 1.27 -19.08 10.66
CA GLY A 71 0.51 -20.13 9.97
C GLY A 71 -0.20 -19.65 8.71
N VAL A 72 0.20 -18.49 8.17
CA VAL A 72 -0.28 -18.02 6.87
C VAL A 72 0.40 -18.84 5.78
N ASP A 73 -0.40 -19.40 4.87
CA ASP A 73 0.09 -20.03 3.64
C ASP A 73 0.41 -18.93 2.62
N VAL A 74 1.70 -18.78 2.27
CA VAL A 74 2.16 -17.73 1.36
C VAL A 74 2.57 -18.35 0.03
N ARG A 75 1.76 -18.14 -1.00
CA ARG A 75 1.97 -18.67 -2.36
C ARG A 75 2.47 -17.56 -3.27
N VAL A 76 3.76 -17.53 -3.53
CA VAL A 76 4.41 -16.62 -4.48
C VAL A 76 4.53 -17.26 -5.86
N ALA A 77 4.84 -16.46 -6.89
CA ALA A 77 4.89 -16.88 -8.29
C ALA A 77 3.60 -17.60 -8.74
N THR A 78 2.48 -17.27 -8.12
CA THR A 78 1.19 -17.94 -8.33
C THR A 78 0.16 -16.90 -8.77
N LYS A 79 -0.34 -17.06 -9.99
CA LYS A 79 -1.32 -16.13 -10.57
C LYS A 79 -2.73 -16.64 -10.38
N VAL A 80 -3.61 -15.81 -9.83
CA VAL A 80 -5.04 -16.06 -9.85
C VAL A 80 -5.56 -15.82 -11.25
N THR A 81 -6.23 -16.81 -11.83
CA THR A 81 -6.80 -16.77 -13.19
C THR A 81 -8.27 -16.39 -13.19
N SER A 82 -9.02 -16.80 -12.17
CA SER A 82 -10.41 -16.43 -11.96
C SER A 82 -10.83 -16.63 -10.51
N ALA A 83 -12.01 -16.15 -10.15
CA ALA A 83 -12.66 -16.39 -8.88
C ALA A 83 -14.09 -16.88 -9.14
N ASN A 84 -14.58 -17.78 -8.33
CA ASN A 84 -15.95 -18.29 -8.35
C ASN A 84 -16.53 -18.30 -6.91
N GLU A 85 -17.73 -18.84 -6.72
CA GLU A 85 -18.38 -18.90 -5.40
C GLU A 85 -17.67 -19.82 -4.39
N ASN A 86 -16.83 -20.76 -4.87
CA ASN A 86 -16.12 -21.73 -4.02
C ASN A 86 -14.69 -21.29 -3.66
N GLY A 87 -14.12 -20.32 -4.40
CA GLY A 87 -12.75 -19.88 -4.16
C GLY A 87 -12.05 -19.27 -5.37
N LEU A 88 -10.73 -19.41 -5.38
CA LEU A 88 -9.86 -18.86 -6.42
C LEU A 88 -9.30 -19.97 -7.30
N MET A 89 -9.22 -19.72 -8.60
CA MET A 89 -8.51 -20.58 -9.54
C MET A 89 -7.08 -20.12 -9.71
N LEU A 90 -6.15 -21.04 -9.48
CA LEU A 90 -4.70 -20.83 -9.62
C LEU A 90 -4.20 -21.68 -10.81
N GLY A 91 -4.52 -21.25 -12.04
CA GLY A 91 -4.42 -22.11 -13.22
C GLY A 91 -5.48 -23.22 -13.15
N ASP A 92 -5.04 -24.48 -13.09
CA ASP A 92 -5.93 -25.66 -12.99
C ASP A 92 -6.24 -26.08 -11.53
N GLU A 93 -5.56 -25.49 -10.54
CA GLU A 93 -5.80 -25.74 -9.11
C GLU A 93 -6.88 -24.81 -8.57
N GLU A 94 -7.88 -25.37 -7.87
CA GLU A 94 -8.83 -24.59 -7.08
C GLU A 94 -8.35 -24.44 -5.65
N LEU A 95 -8.24 -23.17 -5.18
CA LEU A 95 -7.99 -22.82 -3.79
C LEU A 95 -9.34 -22.50 -3.12
N PRO A 96 -9.93 -23.41 -2.34
CA PRO A 96 -11.20 -23.16 -1.67
C PRO A 96 -11.09 -21.99 -0.68
N ALA A 97 -12.08 -21.10 -0.69
CA ALA A 97 -12.13 -19.95 0.21
C ALA A 97 -13.57 -19.55 0.53
N ASP A 98 -13.86 -19.39 1.82
CA ASP A 98 -15.14 -18.88 2.32
C ASP A 98 -15.20 -17.36 2.20
N LEU A 99 -14.03 -16.70 2.21
CA LEU A 99 -13.88 -15.26 2.02
C LEU A 99 -12.69 -14.99 1.11
N MET A 100 -12.90 -14.20 0.08
CA MET A 100 -11.87 -13.76 -0.85
C MET A 100 -11.69 -12.25 -0.74
N VAL A 101 -10.44 -11.81 -0.56
CA VAL A 101 -10.07 -10.39 -0.49
C VAL A 101 -9.12 -10.06 -1.62
N TRP A 102 -9.51 -9.11 -2.46
CA TRP A 102 -8.66 -8.62 -3.54
C TRP A 102 -7.87 -7.40 -3.07
N ALA A 103 -6.58 -7.60 -2.80
CA ALA A 103 -5.62 -6.57 -2.38
C ALA A 103 -4.53 -6.32 -3.44
N ALA A 104 -4.72 -6.85 -4.65
CA ALA A 104 -3.77 -6.74 -5.74
C ALA A 104 -4.03 -5.53 -6.60
N GLY A 105 -3.05 -4.61 -6.62
CA GLY A 105 -3.06 -3.43 -7.46
C GLY A 105 -4.03 -2.34 -7.00
N ILE A 106 -3.74 -1.16 -7.51
CA ILE A 106 -4.60 0.01 -7.37
C ILE A 106 -4.80 0.63 -8.75
N LYS A 107 -5.94 1.24 -8.95
CA LYS A 107 -6.29 1.98 -10.15
C LYS A 107 -7.07 3.22 -9.74
N ALA A 108 -6.81 4.35 -10.36
CA ALA A 108 -7.62 5.53 -10.15
C ALA A 108 -9.06 5.30 -10.65
N PRO A 109 -10.06 6.01 -10.10
CA PRO A 109 -11.47 5.79 -10.43
C PRO A 109 -11.77 5.86 -11.91
N ASP A 110 -12.70 5.03 -12.37
CA ASP A 110 -13.02 4.93 -13.81
C ASP A 110 -13.60 6.21 -14.40
N PHE A 111 -14.23 7.08 -13.61
CA PHE A 111 -14.73 8.36 -14.08
C PHE A 111 -13.63 9.33 -14.54
N LEU A 112 -12.38 9.10 -14.14
CA LEU A 112 -11.24 9.90 -14.61
C LEU A 112 -10.82 9.54 -16.04
N LYS A 113 -11.28 8.39 -16.54
CA LYS A 113 -11.02 7.99 -17.92
C LYS A 113 -11.79 8.94 -18.84
N ASP A 114 -11.06 9.48 -19.81
CA ASP A 114 -11.61 10.42 -20.81
C ASP A 114 -12.26 11.69 -20.21
N LEU A 115 -11.91 12.05 -18.94
CA LEU A 115 -12.43 13.23 -18.27
C LEU A 115 -11.98 14.50 -19.00
N ALA A 116 -12.90 15.18 -19.64
CA ALA A 116 -12.71 16.48 -20.32
C ALA A 116 -11.47 16.54 -21.25
N GLY A 117 -11.06 15.40 -21.83
CA GLY A 117 -9.89 15.31 -22.71
C GLY A 117 -8.54 15.35 -21.98
N LEU A 118 -8.52 15.20 -20.66
CA LEU A 118 -7.29 15.09 -19.87
C LEU A 118 -6.59 13.77 -20.15
N GLU A 119 -5.28 13.78 -20.11
CA GLU A 119 -4.45 12.59 -20.39
C GLU A 119 -4.34 11.68 -19.18
N ASN A 120 -4.44 10.36 -19.41
CA ASN A 120 -4.33 9.31 -18.41
C ASN A 120 -3.20 8.33 -18.70
N ASN A 121 -2.66 7.72 -17.66
CA ASN A 121 -1.80 6.53 -17.78
C ASN A 121 -2.62 5.23 -17.70
N ARG A 122 -1.93 4.08 -17.77
CA ARG A 122 -2.56 2.74 -17.70
C ARG A 122 -3.29 2.45 -16.37
N LEU A 123 -2.96 3.16 -15.30
CA LEU A 123 -3.62 3.08 -13.99
C LEU A 123 -4.77 4.09 -13.87
N ASN A 124 -5.15 4.71 -14.97
CA ASN A 124 -6.20 5.73 -15.04
C ASN A 124 -5.89 7.00 -14.23
N GLN A 125 -4.63 7.21 -13.85
CA GLN A 125 -4.18 8.42 -13.19
C GLN A 125 -4.05 9.55 -14.22
N LEU A 126 -4.53 10.74 -13.89
CA LEU A 126 -4.36 11.93 -14.74
C LEU A 126 -2.90 12.35 -14.78
N LEU A 127 -2.36 12.54 -15.97
CA LEU A 127 -0.97 12.95 -16.16
C LEU A 127 -0.77 14.41 -15.73
N VAL A 128 0.28 14.65 -14.97
CA VAL A 128 0.62 15.98 -14.48
C VAL A 128 2.05 16.38 -14.86
N LEU A 129 2.23 17.69 -14.97
CA LEU A 129 3.54 18.34 -15.06
C LEU A 129 4.25 18.31 -13.69
N PRO A 130 5.54 18.64 -13.62
CA PRO A 130 6.22 18.75 -12.34
C PRO A 130 5.61 19.77 -11.37
N THR A 131 4.83 20.73 -11.86
CA THR A 131 4.06 21.69 -11.04
C THR A 131 2.78 21.11 -10.43
N LEU A 132 2.46 19.84 -10.77
CA LEU A 132 1.22 19.12 -10.45
C LEU A 132 -0.04 19.64 -11.15
N GLN A 133 0.12 20.52 -12.15
CA GLN A 133 -0.92 20.88 -13.09
C GLN A 133 -1.12 19.76 -14.12
N THR A 134 -2.33 19.59 -14.64
CA THR A 134 -2.54 18.62 -15.73
C THR A 134 -1.78 19.02 -16.99
N THR A 135 -1.47 18.06 -17.85
CA THR A 135 -0.74 18.28 -19.11
C THR A 135 -1.55 19.08 -20.14
N ARG A 136 -2.87 19.14 -19.98
CA ARG A 136 -3.80 19.79 -20.94
C ARG A 136 -4.39 21.10 -20.44
N ASP A 137 -4.47 21.29 -19.14
CA ASP A 137 -5.06 22.48 -18.54
C ASP A 137 -4.25 22.94 -17.31
N SER A 138 -3.68 24.13 -17.40
CA SER A 138 -2.85 24.72 -16.33
C SER A 138 -3.64 25.22 -15.12
N GLN A 139 -4.96 25.23 -15.18
CA GLN A 139 -5.81 25.61 -14.06
C GLN A 139 -6.28 24.42 -13.23
N ILE A 140 -6.03 23.20 -13.70
CA ILE A 140 -6.42 21.97 -13.03
C ILE A 140 -5.17 21.31 -12.41
N TYR A 141 -5.21 21.10 -11.11
CA TYR A 141 -4.18 20.40 -10.35
C TYR A 141 -4.67 19.02 -9.93
N VAL A 142 -3.78 18.03 -9.94
CA VAL A 142 -4.09 16.66 -9.49
C VAL A 142 -3.05 16.21 -8.48
N ILE A 143 -3.51 15.65 -7.38
CA ILE A 143 -2.68 15.22 -6.25
C ILE A 143 -3.07 13.82 -5.77
N GLY A 144 -2.20 13.18 -5.02
CA GLY A 144 -2.45 11.87 -4.42
C GLY A 144 -2.50 10.73 -5.44
N ASP A 145 -3.28 9.72 -5.13
CA ASP A 145 -3.33 8.48 -5.92
C ASP A 145 -3.93 8.66 -7.32
N CYS A 146 -4.63 9.77 -7.56
CA CYS A 146 -5.16 10.13 -8.88
C CYS A 146 -4.12 10.78 -9.80
N ALA A 147 -2.95 11.20 -9.27
CA ALA A 147 -1.93 11.90 -10.02
C ALA A 147 -0.89 10.96 -10.62
N GLY A 148 -0.78 10.96 -11.93
CA GLY A 148 0.34 10.37 -12.67
C GLY A 148 1.49 11.38 -12.76
N CYS A 149 2.28 11.51 -11.69
CA CYS A 149 3.42 12.42 -11.65
C CYS A 149 4.70 11.67 -12.02
N PRO A 150 5.40 12.09 -13.10
CA PRO A 150 6.62 11.40 -13.53
C PRO A 150 7.79 11.71 -12.59
N LEU A 151 8.62 10.70 -12.36
CA LEU A 151 9.93 10.78 -11.74
C LEU A 151 11.03 10.62 -12.80
N PRO A 152 12.28 10.98 -12.50
CA PRO A 152 13.41 10.58 -13.33
C PRO A 152 13.43 9.06 -13.59
N ASP A 153 14.10 8.64 -14.66
CA ASP A 153 14.24 7.23 -15.06
C ASP A 153 12.92 6.54 -15.44
N ASN A 154 11.96 7.26 -16.00
CA ASN A 154 10.63 6.73 -16.40
C ASN A 154 9.87 6.04 -15.25
N LYS A 155 10.12 6.45 -14.02
CA LYS A 155 9.37 6.03 -12.85
C LYS A 155 8.22 6.99 -12.57
N TRP A 156 7.32 6.57 -11.71
CA TRP A 156 6.18 7.36 -11.24
C TRP A 156 6.26 7.56 -9.74
N VAL A 157 5.78 8.70 -9.27
CA VAL A 157 5.57 8.91 -7.83
C VAL A 157 4.65 7.80 -7.33
N PRO A 158 5.07 7.03 -6.30
CA PRO A 158 4.25 5.93 -5.81
C PRO A 158 2.99 6.46 -5.14
N PRO A 159 1.82 5.82 -5.37
CA PRO A 159 0.57 6.17 -4.72
C PRO A 159 0.62 5.76 -3.25
N ARG A 160 0.89 6.72 -2.38
CA ARG A 160 1.04 6.55 -0.93
C ARG A 160 0.59 7.81 -0.20
N ALA A 161 0.15 7.68 1.05
CA ALA A 161 -0.24 8.80 1.88
C ALA A 161 0.85 9.89 1.97
N GLN A 162 2.13 9.51 2.12
CA GLN A 162 3.23 10.47 2.15
C GLN A 162 3.39 11.26 0.83
N SER A 163 3.11 10.63 -0.32
CA SER A 163 3.12 11.31 -1.61
C SER A 163 1.98 12.32 -1.70
N ALA A 164 0.78 11.91 -1.28
CA ALA A 164 -0.40 12.77 -1.28
C ALA A 164 -0.20 14.02 -0.39
N HIS A 165 0.35 13.86 0.81
CA HIS A 165 0.68 14.98 1.71
C HIS A 165 1.66 15.96 1.08
N GLN A 166 2.79 15.43 0.55
CA GLN A 166 3.81 16.28 -0.09
C GLN A 166 3.25 17.01 -1.31
N MET A 167 2.41 16.35 -2.11
CA MET A 167 1.74 16.97 -3.26
C MET A 167 0.77 18.07 -2.81
N ALA A 168 -0.02 17.83 -1.77
CA ALA A 168 -0.97 18.81 -1.24
C ALA A 168 -0.26 20.08 -0.74
N ASP A 169 0.79 19.92 0.06
CA ASP A 169 1.60 21.04 0.54
C ASP A 169 2.24 21.83 -0.62
N HIS A 170 2.70 21.11 -1.65
CA HIS A 170 3.32 21.71 -2.81
C HIS A 170 2.32 22.51 -3.66
N VAL A 171 1.15 21.93 -3.92
CA VAL A 171 0.08 22.62 -4.69
C VAL A 171 -0.44 23.83 -3.93
N ALA A 172 -0.60 23.75 -2.61
CA ALA A 172 -1.00 24.91 -1.82
C ALA A 172 -0.02 26.09 -2.00
N LYS A 173 1.28 25.83 -1.97
CA LYS A 173 2.33 26.85 -2.22
C LYS A 173 2.29 27.39 -3.64
N ASN A 174 2.10 26.53 -4.63
CA ASN A 174 2.01 26.91 -6.04
C ASN A 174 0.76 27.75 -6.34
N LEU A 175 -0.37 27.42 -5.70
CA LEU A 175 -1.60 28.23 -5.82
C LEU A 175 -1.40 29.64 -5.26
N ILE A 176 -0.78 29.76 -4.07
CA ILE A 176 -0.47 31.08 -3.49
C ILE A 176 0.48 31.84 -4.41
N ALA A 177 1.53 31.21 -4.93
CA ALA A 177 2.46 31.85 -5.86
C ALA A 177 1.76 32.33 -7.13
N ALA A 178 0.85 31.52 -7.69
CA ALA A 178 0.08 31.89 -8.87
C ALA A 178 -0.83 33.11 -8.61
N LEU A 179 -1.51 33.18 -7.47
CA LEU A 179 -2.34 34.32 -7.06
C LEU A 179 -1.51 35.61 -6.89
N GLU A 180 -0.25 35.48 -6.48
CA GLU A 180 0.69 36.59 -6.32
C GLU A 180 1.45 36.93 -7.62
N GLY A 181 1.15 36.27 -8.74
CA GLY A 181 1.86 36.44 -10.01
C GLY A 181 3.31 35.95 -10.01
N LYS A 182 3.66 35.06 -9.08
CA LYS A 182 5.00 34.48 -8.95
C LYS A 182 5.08 33.14 -9.72
N PRO A 183 6.31 32.76 -10.16
CA PRO A 183 6.50 31.48 -10.83
C PRO A 183 6.22 30.32 -9.88
N GLN A 184 5.59 29.26 -10.42
CA GLN A 184 5.37 28.01 -9.70
C GLN A 184 6.64 27.15 -9.70
N SER A 185 6.85 26.40 -8.62
CA SER A 185 7.98 25.51 -8.46
C SER A 185 7.64 24.07 -8.85
N SER A 186 8.67 23.30 -9.18
CA SER A 186 8.54 21.87 -9.47
C SER A 186 8.46 21.05 -8.19
N TYR A 187 7.57 20.09 -8.15
CA TYR A 187 7.44 19.10 -7.08
C TYR A 187 8.63 18.14 -7.09
N LEU A 188 9.17 17.90 -5.92
CA LEU A 188 10.23 16.91 -5.71
C LEU A 188 9.79 15.89 -4.66
N TYR A 189 9.50 14.67 -5.10
CA TYR A 189 9.14 13.58 -4.20
C TYR A 189 10.33 13.18 -3.30
N ARG A 190 10.07 13.05 -2.02
CA ARG A 190 11.01 12.54 -1.03
C ARG A 190 10.45 11.29 -0.38
N ASP A 191 11.14 10.16 -0.55
CA ASP A 191 10.74 8.92 0.12
C ASP A 191 11.22 8.94 1.58
N HIS A 192 10.28 8.86 2.51
CA HIS A 192 10.56 8.78 3.96
C HIS A 192 10.65 7.34 4.45
N GLY A 193 10.57 6.37 3.54
CA GLY A 193 10.58 4.96 3.85
C GLY A 193 9.19 4.34 3.93
N SER A 194 9.15 3.10 4.38
CA SER A 194 7.92 2.32 4.52
C SER A 194 8.00 1.42 5.74
N LEU A 195 6.93 1.38 6.50
CA LEU A 195 6.76 0.48 7.64
C LEU A 195 5.60 -0.46 7.36
N ILE A 196 5.80 -1.74 7.60
CA ILE A 196 4.78 -2.78 7.47
C ILE A 196 4.47 -3.29 8.87
N SER A 197 3.22 -3.15 9.28
CA SER A 197 2.74 -3.66 10.56
C SER A 197 2.32 -5.11 10.40
N LEU A 198 2.91 -5.98 11.19
CA LEU A 198 2.46 -7.37 11.35
C LEU A 198 1.65 -7.51 12.63
N SER A 199 0.80 -6.53 12.92
CA SER A 199 -0.03 -6.45 14.12
C SER A 199 0.81 -6.50 15.40
N ARG A 200 0.43 -7.35 16.37
CA ARG A 200 1.20 -7.57 17.60
C ARG A 200 2.45 -8.44 17.40
N PHE A 201 2.56 -9.08 16.26
CA PHE A 201 3.61 -10.07 15.99
C PHE A 201 4.93 -9.43 15.56
N GLY A 202 4.89 -8.19 15.10
CA GLY A 202 6.09 -7.45 14.74
C GLY A 202 5.78 -6.27 13.83
N THR A 203 6.79 -5.49 13.57
CA THR A 203 6.79 -4.45 12.53
C THR A 203 8.12 -4.55 11.84
N VAL A 204 8.11 -4.54 10.53
CA VAL A 204 9.32 -4.55 9.71
C VAL A 204 9.26 -3.36 8.75
N GLY A 205 10.40 -2.74 8.48
CA GLY A 205 10.40 -1.63 7.57
C GLY A 205 11.74 -0.94 7.42
N SER A 206 11.73 0.09 6.62
CA SER A 206 12.86 0.97 6.39
C SER A 206 12.45 2.41 6.66
N LEU A 207 13.23 3.11 7.47
CA LEU A 207 13.16 4.55 7.62
C LEU A 207 14.23 5.16 6.73
N MET A 208 13.82 6.10 5.87
CA MET A 208 14.72 6.93 5.07
C MET A 208 14.64 8.36 5.58
N GLY A 209 15.78 9.02 5.76
CA GLY A 209 15.77 10.43 6.15
C GLY A 209 17.17 11.00 6.43
N ASN A 210 17.23 12.32 6.47
CA ASN A 210 18.46 13.08 6.69
C ASN A 210 19.13 12.83 8.07
N LEU A 211 18.39 12.25 9.02
CA LEU A 211 18.90 11.96 10.37
C LEU A 211 19.79 10.71 10.44
N VAL A 212 19.74 9.83 9.43
CA VAL A 212 20.41 8.51 9.48
C VAL A 212 21.42 8.31 8.34
N GLY A 213 21.57 9.27 7.43
CA GLY A 213 22.54 9.20 6.33
C GLY A 213 22.32 8.03 5.34
N GLY A 214 21.10 7.45 5.29
CA GLY A 214 20.76 6.31 4.45
C GLY A 214 19.48 5.60 4.88
N ALA A 215 19.20 4.44 4.30
CA ALA A 215 18.08 3.58 4.70
C ALA A 215 18.46 2.76 5.93
N MET A 216 17.80 3.01 7.06
CA MET A 216 17.94 2.19 8.27
C MET A 216 16.80 1.20 8.35
N MET A 217 17.12 -0.08 8.42
CA MET A 217 16.14 -1.13 8.68
C MET A 217 15.84 -1.19 10.17
N ILE A 218 14.55 -1.18 10.51
CA ILE A 218 14.07 -1.33 11.88
C ILE A 218 13.10 -2.49 11.99
N GLU A 219 13.19 -3.21 13.09
CA GLU A 219 12.39 -4.40 13.38
C GLU A 219 11.89 -4.37 14.84
N GLY A 220 10.84 -5.13 15.13
CA GLY A 220 10.35 -5.38 16.47
C GLY A 220 9.73 -4.17 17.16
N ARG A 221 10.01 -3.99 18.47
CA ARG A 221 9.36 -2.96 19.30
C ARG A 221 9.67 -1.53 18.86
N ILE A 222 10.88 -1.26 18.39
CA ILE A 222 11.30 0.07 17.91
C ILE A 222 10.53 0.44 16.65
N ALA A 223 10.45 -0.48 15.68
CA ALA A 223 9.66 -0.29 14.47
C ALA A 223 8.18 -0.06 14.78
N ARG A 224 7.64 -0.77 15.76
CA ARG A 224 6.26 -0.59 16.22
C ARG A 224 6.03 0.78 16.84
N MET A 225 6.92 1.27 17.68
CA MET A 225 6.83 2.61 18.26
C MET A 225 6.88 3.69 17.16
N ALA A 226 7.77 3.53 16.19
CA ALA A 226 7.84 4.41 15.03
C ALA A 226 6.55 4.40 14.21
N TYR A 227 5.98 3.21 13.95
CA TYR A 227 4.70 3.05 13.24
C TYR A 227 3.55 3.77 13.96
N ILE A 228 3.40 3.54 15.29
CA ILE A 228 2.37 4.20 16.10
C ILE A 228 2.55 5.72 16.11
N SER A 229 3.78 6.21 16.21
CA SER A 229 4.09 7.64 16.20
C SER A 229 3.74 8.29 14.86
N LEU A 230 4.10 7.66 13.74
CA LEU A 230 3.74 8.12 12.40
C LEU A 230 2.23 8.13 12.20
N TYR A 231 1.55 7.08 12.61
CA TYR A 231 0.09 7.00 12.51
C TYR A 231 -0.61 8.12 13.30
N ARG A 232 -0.17 8.38 14.54
CA ARG A 232 -0.70 9.48 15.36
C ARG A 232 -0.39 10.85 14.78
N MET A 233 0.80 11.04 14.24
CA MET A 233 1.19 12.30 13.60
C MET A 233 0.30 12.62 12.39
N HIS A 234 -0.05 11.61 11.59
CA HIS A 234 -1.01 11.80 10.49
C HIS A 234 -2.42 12.14 10.98
N GLN A 235 -2.85 11.63 12.13
CA GLN A 235 -4.15 11.98 12.70
C GLN A 235 -4.18 13.44 13.19
N VAL A 236 -3.09 13.94 13.76
CA VAL A 236 -3.00 15.33 14.25
C VAL A 236 -2.93 16.34 13.10
N ALA A 237 -2.39 15.98 11.96
CA ALA A 237 -2.32 16.85 10.78
C ALA A 237 -3.71 17.15 10.13
N LEU A 238 -4.77 16.53 10.61
CA LEU A 238 -6.16 16.75 10.16
C LEU A 238 -6.91 17.80 11.02
N HIS A 239 -6.25 18.40 11.99
CA HIS A 239 -6.74 19.49 12.83
C HIS A 239 -5.89 20.73 12.65
#